data_1c68c73a745feca1c28cab858cd38cbb
#
_entry.id   1c68c73a745feca1c28cab858cd38cbb
#
_cell.length_a   1.000
_cell.length_b   1.000
_cell.length_c   1.000
_cell.angle_alpha   90.00
_cell.angle_beta   90.00
_cell.angle_gamma   90.00
#
_symmetry.space_group_name_H-M   'P 1'
#
loop_
_entity.id
_entity.type
_entity.pdbx_description
1 polymer ?
#
loop_
_entity_poly.entity_id
_entity_poly.type
_entity_poly.pdbx_seq_one_letter_code
_entity_poly.pdbx_strand_id
1 'polypeptide(L)'
;MMASISTSLAEILGGAIALKMLFSIPIKAGAVIVTLACLIMLLSNTYSKIERWIIMFVSIIGLSFLYELALVDVNWQEAAVGWIKPSFPDHSLLIVMSVLGAVVMPHNLFLHSEVIQSRKWNLEDKTVIHKQLKYEFYDTLLSMVIGWGINSAMIILAASTFFQEKIAV
;
A
#
# COMPACT_ATOMS: atom_id res chain seq x y z
N MET A 1 -9.28 12.56 -11.57
CA MET A 1 -8.02 13.25 -11.93
C MET A 1 -7.35 13.95 -10.75
N MET A 2 -7.99 14.88 -10.03
CA MET A 2 -7.35 15.55 -8.88
C MET A 2 -6.84 14.59 -7.80
N ALA A 3 -7.64 13.61 -7.41
CA ALA A 3 -7.23 12.59 -6.43
C ALA A 3 -6.00 11.79 -6.87
N SER A 4 -5.92 11.41 -8.15
CA SER A 4 -4.76 10.67 -8.69
C SER A 4 -3.48 11.53 -8.67
N ILE A 5 -3.59 12.82 -8.98
CA ILE A 5 -2.46 13.75 -8.92
C ILE A 5 -1.99 13.90 -7.46
N SER A 6 -2.92 14.06 -6.52
CA SER A 6 -2.59 14.17 -5.10
C SER A 6 -1.88 12.92 -4.58
N THR A 7 -2.36 11.73 -4.98
CA THR A 7 -1.73 10.46 -4.59
C THR A 7 -0.31 10.34 -5.15
N SER A 8 -0.13 10.63 -6.45
CA SER A 8 1.21 10.60 -7.06
C SER A 8 2.19 11.57 -6.41
N LEU A 9 1.73 12.77 -6.03
CA LEU A 9 2.54 13.72 -5.28
C LEU A 9 2.92 13.19 -3.89
N ALA A 10 1.98 12.56 -3.20
CA ALA A 10 2.23 11.96 -1.88
C ALA A 10 3.25 10.81 -1.98
N GLU A 11 3.18 9.97 -3.01
CA GLU A 11 4.13 8.88 -3.25
C GLU A 11 5.54 9.39 -3.54
N ILE A 12 5.68 10.41 -4.41
CA ILE A 12 6.96 11.06 -4.68
C ILE A 12 7.53 11.69 -3.42
N LEU A 13 6.69 12.34 -2.62
CA LEU A 13 7.11 12.95 -1.36
C LEU A 13 7.58 11.89 -0.36
N GLY A 14 6.86 10.76 -0.25
CA GLY A 14 7.26 9.63 0.58
C GLY A 14 8.64 9.09 0.21
N GLY A 15 8.91 8.88 -1.08
CA GLY A 15 10.23 8.50 -1.58
C GLY A 15 11.31 9.54 -1.29
N ALA A 16 11.00 10.83 -1.42
CA ALA A 16 11.94 11.92 -1.11
C ALA A 16 12.26 12.00 0.38
N ILE A 17 11.29 11.76 1.26
CA ILE A 17 11.47 11.70 2.70
C ILE A 17 12.37 10.51 3.07
N ALA A 18 12.15 9.34 2.48
CA ALA A 18 12.98 8.17 2.69
C ALA A 18 14.45 8.44 2.30
N LEU A 19 14.69 9.07 1.15
CA LEU A 19 16.03 9.48 0.73
C LEU A 19 16.67 10.50 1.69
N LYS A 20 15.87 11.41 2.23
CA LYS A 20 16.36 12.34 3.25
C LYS A 20 16.77 11.62 4.54
N MET A 21 15.98 10.65 4.98
CA MET A 21 16.27 9.89 6.21
C MET A 21 17.50 8.98 6.07
N LEU A 22 17.66 8.31 4.92
CA LEU A 22 18.74 7.36 4.68
C LEU A 22 20.05 8.03 4.27
N PHE A 23 19.97 9.06 3.43
CA PHE A 23 21.14 9.67 2.78
C PHE A 23 21.30 11.15 3.08
N SER A 24 20.46 11.75 3.93
CA SER A 24 20.45 13.18 4.25
C SER A 24 20.28 14.10 3.01
N ILE A 25 19.68 13.58 1.93
CA ILE A 25 19.43 14.33 0.69
C ILE A 25 18.29 15.33 0.93
N PRO A 26 18.40 16.59 0.49
CA PRO A 26 17.31 17.57 0.59
C PRO A 26 16.05 17.07 -0.12
N ILE A 27 14.85 17.26 0.48
CA ILE A 27 13.57 16.76 -0.05
C ILE A 27 13.36 17.15 -1.52
N LYS A 28 13.71 18.38 -1.89
CA LYS A 28 13.58 18.86 -3.28
C LYS A 28 14.42 18.04 -4.26
N ALA A 29 15.68 17.75 -3.91
CA ALA A 29 16.55 16.91 -4.73
C ALA A 29 16.06 15.44 -4.73
N GLY A 30 15.64 14.93 -3.58
CA GLY A 30 15.05 13.59 -3.44
C GLY A 30 13.82 13.40 -4.32
N ALA A 31 12.92 14.38 -4.38
CA ALA A 31 11.73 14.33 -5.24
C ALA A 31 12.10 14.25 -6.72
N VAL A 32 13.10 15.01 -7.17
CA VAL A 32 13.60 14.95 -8.56
C VAL A 32 14.21 13.58 -8.87
N ILE A 33 15.01 13.04 -7.95
CA ILE A 33 15.65 11.73 -8.12
C ILE A 33 14.59 10.63 -8.22
N VAL A 34 13.59 10.61 -7.33
CA VAL A 34 12.49 9.62 -7.35
C VAL A 34 11.71 9.72 -8.66
N THR A 35 11.34 10.93 -9.07
CA THR A 35 10.61 11.15 -10.33
C THR A 35 11.38 10.67 -11.53
N LEU A 36 12.68 10.97 -11.62
CA LEU A 36 13.52 10.50 -12.72
C LEU A 36 13.69 8.98 -12.71
N ALA A 37 13.87 8.37 -11.53
CA ALA A 37 13.96 6.92 -11.40
C ALA A 37 12.66 6.24 -11.87
N CYS A 38 11.50 6.74 -11.47
CA CYS A 38 10.21 6.24 -11.93
C CYS A 38 10.05 6.38 -13.44
N LEU A 39 10.40 7.54 -14.00
CA LEU A 39 10.35 7.76 -15.45
C LEU A 39 11.27 6.81 -16.23
N ILE A 40 12.50 6.62 -15.77
CA ILE A 40 13.44 5.70 -16.42
C ILE A 40 12.91 4.26 -16.33
N MET A 41 12.40 3.84 -15.20
CA MET A 41 11.80 2.51 -15.06
C MET A 41 10.60 2.32 -15.99
N LEU A 42 9.74 3.31 -16.10
CA LEU A 42 8.54 3.26 -16.95
C LEU A 42 8.91 3.19 -18.44
N LEU A 43 9.90 3.99 -18.87
CA LEU A 43 10.29 4.07 -20.28
C LEU A 43 11.18 2.89 -20.72
N SER A 44 11.98 2.34 -19.82
CA SER A 44 12.98 1.31 -20.13
C SER A 44 12.49 -0.11 -19.98
N ASN A 45 11.39 -0.36 -19.25
CA ASN A 45 10.98 -1.71 -18.90
C ASN A 45 9.63 -2.10 -19.49
N THR A 46 9.54 -3.39 -19.85
CA THR A 46 8.27 -4.01 -20.21
C THR A 46 7.43 -4.22 -18.94
N TYR A 47 6.10 -4.11 -19.05
CA TYR A 47 5.14 -4.25 -17.94
C TYR A 47 5.44 -5.45 -17.02
N SER A 48 5.72 -6.63 -17.57
CA SER A 48 6.03 -7.84 -16.80
C SER A 48 7.30 -7.76 -15.95
N LYS A 49 8.29 -6.93 -16.34
CA LYS A 49 9.50 -6.72 -15.52
C LYS A 49 9.20 -5.78 -14.36
N ILE A 50 8.43 -4.72 -14.62
CA ILE A 50 8.00 -3.76 -13.58
C ILE A 50 7.17 -4.49 -12.53
N GLU A 51 6.21 -5.32 -12.94
CA GLU A 51 5.38 -6.13 -12.05
C GLU A 51 6.22 -7.01 -11.10
N ARG A 52 7.22 -7.72 -11.63
CA ARG A 52 8.12 -8.53 -10.79
C ARG A 52 8.92 -7.71 -9.76
N TRP A 53 9.40 -6.54 -10.15
CA TRP A 53 10.09 -5.64 -9.23
C TRP A 53 9.15 -5.14 -8.13
N ILE A 54 7.93 -4.78 -8.48
CA ILE A 54 6.92 -4.34 -7.52
C ILE A 54 6.61 -5.46 -6.52
N ILE A 55 6.36 -6.69 -6.99
CA ILE A 55 6.09 -7.85 -6.13
C ILE A 55 7.26 -8.08 -5.16
N MET A 56 8.50 -8.00 -5.64
CA MET A 56 9.68 -8.17 -4.80
C MET A 56 9.74 -7.09 -3.71
N PHE A 57 9.57 -5.82 -4.05
CA PHE A 57 9.62 -4.73 -3.08
C PHE A 57 8.48 -4.83 -2.07
N VAL A 58 7.25 -5.09 -2.50
CA VAL A 58 6.10 -5.27 -1.61
C VAL A 58 6.31 -6.45 -0.66
N SER A 59 6.90 -7.54 -1.15
CA SER A 59 7.23 -8.70 -0.30
C SER A 59 8.27 -8.35 0.77
N ILE A 60 9.32 -7.61 0.40
CA ILE A 60 10.36 -7.15 1.34
C ILE A 60 9.74 -6.24 2.41
N ILE A 61 8.93 -5.28 1.99
CA ILE A 61 8.23 -4.35 2.92
C ILE A 61 7.30 -5.13 3.86
N GLY A 62 6.51 -6.06 3.33
CA GLY A 62 5.61 -6.89 4.14
C GLY A 62 6.37 -7.73 5.17
N LEU A 63 7.48 -8.35 4.77
CA LEU A 63 8.33 -9.12 5.68
C LEU A 63 8.99 -8.22 6.74
N SER A 64 9.43 -7.00 6.37
CA SER A 64 9.97 -6.03 7.33
C SER A 64 8.95 -5.67 8.39
N PHE A 65 7.70 -5.36 8.03
CA PHE A 65 6.65 -5.06 9.00
C PHE A 65 6.32 -6.25 9.92
N LEU A 66 6.31 -7.47 9.38
CA LEU A 66 6.10 -8.66 10.20
C LEU A 66 7.26 -8.88 11.18
N TYR A 67 8.49 -8.62 10.75
CA TYR A 67 9.67 -8.71 11.60
C TYR A 67 9.64 -7.64 12.71
N GLU A 68 9.34 -6.39 12.37
CA GLU A 68 9.21 -5.30 13.33
C GLU A 68 8.09 -5.58 14.34
N LEU A 69 6.95 -6.12 13.88
CA LEU A 69 5.84 -6.49 14.76
C LEU A 69 6.22 -7.58 15.76
N ALA A 70 7.16 -8.47 15.39
CA ALA A 70 7.68 -9.50 16.29
C ALA A 70 8.66 -8.95 17.34
N LEU A 71 9.28 -7.79 17.08
CA LEU A 71 10.23 -7.14 18.00
C LEU A 71 9.57 -6.20 18.99
N VAL A 72 8.39 -5.66 18.67
CA VAL A 72 7.67 -4.69 19.50
C VAL A 72 6.71 -5.41 20.43
N ASP A 73 6.69 -5.03 21.71
CA ASP A 73 5.72 -5.52 22.69
C ASP A 73 4.33 -4.95 22.40
N VAL A 74 3.54 -5.73 21.67
CA VAL A 74 2.18 -5.36 21.26
C VAL A 74 1.18 -5.84 22.30
N ASN A 75 0.33 -4.94 22.78
CA ASN A 75 -0.83 -5.33 23.59
C ASN A 75 -1.96 -5.86 22.68
N TRP A 76 -1.90 -7.16 22.39
CA TRP A 76 -2.88 -7.84 21.52
C TRP A 76 -4.32 -7.75 22.02
N GLN A 77 -4.53 -7.62 23.32
CA GLN A 77 -5.87 -7.46 23.89
C GLN A 77 -6.49 -6.12 23.49
N GLU A 78 -5.73 -5.04 23.62
CA GLU A 78 -6.20 -3.70 23.21
C GLU A 78 -6.38 -3.60 21.71
N ALA A 79 -5.48 -4.18 20.94
CA ALA A 79 -5.57 -4.24 19.49
C ALA A 79 -6.85 -4.96 19.03
N ALA A 80 -7.18 -6.11 19.63
CA ALA A 80 -8.39 -6.87 19.32
C ALA A 80 -9.67 -6.11 19.72
N VAL A 81 -9.66 -5.43 20.87
CA VAL A 81 -10.78 -4.60 21.31
C VAL A 81 -10.99 -3.42 20.37
N GLY A 82 -9.91 -2.76 19.91
CA GLY A 82 -9.97 -1.65 18.94
C GLY A 82 -10.58 -2.06 17.59
N TRP A 83 -10.39 -3.31 17.17
CA TRP A 83 -11.00 -3.84 15.95
C TRP A 83 -12.51 -4.07 16.07
N ILE A 84 -12.97 -4.53 17.23
CA ILE A 84 -14.38 -4.86 17.49
C ILE A 84 -15.17 -3.60 17.87
N LYS A 85 -14.54 -2.71 18.62
CA LYS A 85 -15.18 -1.52 19.17
C LYS A 85 -14.45 -0.25 18.70
N PRO A 86 -14.74 0.23 17.48
CA PRO A 86 -14.08 1.44 16.98
C PRO A 86 -14.45 2.64 17.85
N SER A 87 -13.46 3.40 18.26
CA SER A 87 -13.61 4.65 18.99
C SER A 87 -12.96 5.79 18.22
N PHE A 88 -13.58 6.96 18.26
CA PHE A 88 -13.06 8.16 17.62
C PHE A 88 -12.67 9.17 18.71
N PRO A 89 -11.40 9.14 19.16
CA PRO A 89 -10.91 10.17 20.08
C PRO A 89 -10.97 11.55 19.46
N ASP A 90 -11.05 12.60 20.30
CA ASP A 90 -10.98 13.98 19.83
C ASP A 90 -9.72 14.20 19.00
N HIS A 91 -9.84 14.90 17.88
CA HIS A 91 -8.77 15.16 16.88
C HIS A 91 -8.33 13.96 16.01
N SER A 92 -8.89 12.77 16.16
CA SER A 92 -8.54 11.59 15.33
C SER A 92 -9.06 11.67 13.89
N LEU A 93 -10.03 12.54 13.61
CA LEU A 93 -10.71 12.61 12.32
C LEU A 93 -9.73 12.84 11.16
N LEU A 94 -8.74 13.71 11.33
CA LEU A 94 -7.74 14.01 10.30
C LEU A 94 -6.89 12.77 9.98
N ILE A 95 -6.46 12.04 11.01
CA ILE A 95 -5.66 10.82 10.86
C ILE A 95 -6.48 9.73 10.16
N VAL A 96 -7.72 9.53 10.60
CA VAL A 96 -8.64 8.54 9.98
C VAL A 96 -8.88 8.86 8.50
N MET A 97 -9.14 10.12 8.16
CA MET A 97 -9.32 10.53 6.77
C MET A 97 -8.05 10.39 5.95
N SER A 98 -6.89 10.66 6.52
CA SER A 98 -5.59 10.47 5.85
C SER A 98 -5.31 9.00 5.55
N VAL A 99 -5.55 8.10 6.50
CA VAL A 99 -5.39 6.65 6.32
C VAL A 99 -6.39 6.11 5.30
N LEU A 100 -7.66 6.52 5.39
CA LEU A 100 -8.69 6.14 4.40
C LEU A 100 -8.31 6.63 2.99
N GLY A 101 -7.85 7.87 2.85
CA GLY A 101 -7.42 8.41 1.56
C GLY A 101 -6.20 7.71 0.97
N ALA A 102 -5.30 7.21 1.82
CA ALA A 102 -4.14 6.43 1.39
C ALA A 102 -4.53 5.01 0.94
N VAL A 103 -5.52 4.38 1.56
CA VAL A 103 -5.94 3.00 1.27
C VAL A 103 -6.97 2.96 0.15
N VAL A 104 -7.98 3.85 0.18
CA VAL A 104 -9.07 3.88 -0.80
C VAL A 104 -8.69 4.79 -1.96
N MET A 105 -8.04 4.21 -2.97
CA MET A 105 -7.62 4.93 -4.17
C MET A 105 -8.58 4.63 -5.33
N PRO A 106 -9.45 5.57 -5.75
CA PRO A 106 -10.42 5.32 -6.81
C PRO A 106 -9.80 4.89 -8.14
N HIS A 107 -8.61 5.39 -8.45
CA HIS A 107 -7.89 5.03 -9.69
C HIS A 107 -7.38 3.58 -9.70
N ASN A 108 -7.21 2.94 -8.55
CA ASN A 108 -6.83 1.51 -8.49
C ASN A 108 -7.93 0.59 -9.05
N LEU A 109 -9.20 0.97 -8.94
CA LEU A 109 -10.31 0.23 -9.56
C LEU A 109 -10.20 0.23 -11.09
N PHE A 110 -9.85 1.37 -11.68
CA PHE A 110 -9.64 1.47 -13.12
C PHE A 110 -8.40 0.70 -13.57
N LEU A 111 -7.31 0.78 -12.80
CA LEU A 111 -6.09 0.02 -13.06
C LEU A 111 -6.36 -1.48 -13.00
N HIS A 112 -7.09 -1.96 -12.01
CA HIS A 112 -7.45 -3.37 -11.88
C HIS A 112 -8.27 -3.85 -13.08
N SER A 113 -9.24 -3.06 -13.53
CA SER A 113 -10.03 -3.36 -14.73
C SER A 113 -9.17 -3.44 -15.99
N GLU A 114 -8.20 -2.55 -16.15
CA GLU A 114 -7.27 -2.54 -17.28
C GLU A 114 -6.36 -3.78 -17.27
N VAL A 115 -5.85 -4.15 -16.09
CA VAL A 115 -5.02 -5.35 -15.92
C VAL A 115 -5.80 -6.61 -16.28
N ILE A 116 -7.06 -6.73 -15.88
CA ILE A 116 -7.92 -7.87 -16.25
C ILE A 116 -8.11 -7.92 -17.77
N GLN A 117 -8.41 -6.78 -18.41
CA GLN A 117 -8.59 -6.71 -19.85
C GLN A 117 -7.32 -7.09 -20.62
N SER A 118 -6.14 -6.72 -20.11
CA SER A 118 -4.84 -7.03 -20.72
C SER A 118 -4.53 -8.53 -20.79
N ARG A 119 -5.20 -9.34 -19.95
CA ARG A 119 -5.06 -10.83 -19.92
C ARG A 119 -5.65 -11.52 -21.13
N LYS A 120 -6.38 -10.82 -22.03
CA LYS A 120 -6.95 -11.32 -23.28
C LYS A 120 -7.71 -12.64 -23.11
N TRP A 121 -8.68 -12.66 -22.22
CA TRP A 121 -9.48 -13.84 -21.98
C TRP A 121 -10.30 -14.25 -23.21
N ASN A 122 -10.44 -15.55 -23.40
CA ASN A 122 -11.38 -16.06 -24.42
C ASN A 122 -12.81 -15.84 -23.94
N LEU A 123 -13.50 -14.87 -24.54
CA LEU A 123 -14.88 -14.50 -24.20
C LEU A 123 -15.94 -15.26 -24.99
N GLU A 124 -15.53 -16.19 -25.88
CA GLU A 124 -16.46 -16.96 -26.70
C GLU A 124 -17.06 -18.17 -25.96
N ASP A 125 -16.32 -18.73 -25.00
CA ASP A 125 -16.75 -19.92 -24.24
C ASP A 125 -17.18 -19.55 -22.82
N LYS A 126 -18.47 -19.70 -22.50
CA LYS A 126 -19.03 -19.42 -21.18
C LYS A 126 -18.43 -20.26 -20.06
N THR A 127 -17.99 -21.48 -20.36
CA THR A 127 -17.37 -22.36 -19.35
C THR A 127 -15.98 -21.86 -18.97
N VAL A 128 -15.23 -21.36 -19.95
CA VAL A 128 -13.91 -20.73 -19.74
C VAL A 128 -14.06 -19.44 -18.94
N ILE A 129 -15.04 -18.60 -19.28
CA ILE A 129 -15.30 -17.35 -18.55
C ILE A 129 -15.61 -17.64 -17.08
N HIS A 130 -16.49 -18.58 -16.77
CA HIS A 130 -16.82 -18.93 -15.39
C HIS A 130 -15.62 -19.44 -14.60
N LYS A 131 -14.77 -20.23 -15.22
CA LYS A 131 -13.54 -20.73 -14.61
C LYS A 131 -12.55 -19.60 -14.33
N GLN A 132 -12.37 -18.69 -15.27
CA GLN A 132 -11.49 -17.54 -15.14
C GLN A 132 -11.98 -16.56 -14.06
N LEU A 133 -13.28 -16.24 -14.01
CA LEU A 133 -13.87 -15.41 -12.96
C LEU A 133 -13.68 -16.01 -11.57
N LYS A 134 -13.78 -17.33 -11.45
CA LYS A 134 -13.52 -18.02 -10.17
C LYS A 134 -12.08 -17.90 -9.74
N TYR A 135 -11.13 -18.06 -10.65
CA TYR A 135 -9.72 -17.87 -10.34
C TYR A 135 -9.40 -16.41 -9.97
N GLU A 136 -9.95 -15.45 -10.71
CA GLU A 136 -9.79 -14.03 -10.42
C GLU A 136 -10.34 -13.64 -9.05
N PHE A 137 -11.49 -14.22 -8.67
CA PHE A 137 -12.08 -14.03 -7.35
C PHE A 137 -11.13 -14.50 -6.23
N TYR A 138 -10.57 -15.71 -6.36
CA TYR A 138 -9.65 -16.23 -5.35
C TYR A 138 -8.32 -15.47 -5.31
N ASP A 139 -7.80 -15.08 -6.47
CA ASP A 139 -6.57 -14.27 -6.58
C ASP A 139 -6.75 -12.91 -5.89
N THR A 140 -7.85 -12.24 -6.21
CA THR A 140 -8.22 -10.95 -5.59
C THR A 140 -8.46 -11.10 -4.08
N LEU A 141 -9.20 -12.12 -3.66
CA LEU A 141 -9.47 -12.38 -2.25
C LEU A 141 -8.17 -12.60 -1.47
N LEU A 142 -7.28 -13.45 -1.97
CA LEU A 142 -6.00 -13.74 -1.34
C LEU A 142 -5.13 -12.48 -1.24
N SER A 143 -5.04 -11.73 -2.31
CA SER A 143 -4.29 -10.47 -2.37
C SER A 143 -4.83 -9.44 -1.39
N MET A 144 -6.16 -9.31 -1.28
CA MET A 144 -6.82 -8.41 -0.33
C MET A 144 -6.59 -8.82 1.12
N VAL A 145 -6.63 -10.13 1.44
CA VAL A 145 -6.35 -10.64 2.79
C VAL A 145 -4.89 -10.36 3.19
N ILE A 146 -3.94 -10.59 2.29
CA ILE A 146 -2.52 -10.28 2.52
C ILE A 146 -2.32 -8.77 2.72
N GLY A 147 -2.89 -7.94 1.86
CA GLY A 147 -2.80 -6.48 1.96
C GLY A 147 -3.44 -5.95 3.25
N TRP A 148 -4.59 -6.50 3.66
CA TRP A 148 -5.22 -6.19 4.92
C TRP A 148 -4.32 -6.55 6.12
N GLY A 149 -3.67 -7.71 6.09
CA GLY A 149 -2.74 -8.14 7.12
C GLY A 149 -1.54 -7.18 7.26
N ILE A 150 -0.92 -6.80 6.15
CA ILE A 150 0.22 -5.86 6.13
C ILE A 150 -0.20 -4.48 6.64
N ASN A 151 -1.33 -3.95 6.18
CA ASN A 151 -1.83 -2.65 6.63
C ASN A 151 -2.19 -2.65 8.11
N SER A 152 -2.78 -3.74 8.60
CA SER A 152 -3.08 -3.91 10.04
C SER A 152 -1.81 -3.97 10.88
N ALA A 153 -0.79 -4.69 10.43
CA ALA A 153 0.51 -4.76 11.10
C ALA A 153 1.16 -3.37 11.20
N MET A 154 1.10 -2.59 10.12
CA MET A 154 1.62 -1.22 10.08
C MET A 154 0.92 -0.30 11.10
N ILE A 155 -0.42 -0.36 11.18
CA ILE A 155 -1.20 0.46 12.11
C ILE A 155 -0.91 0.06 13.56
N ILE A 156 -0.86 -1.23 13.85
CA ILE A 156 -0.55 -1.76 15.19
C ILE A 156 0.87 -1.35 15.61
N LEU A 157 1.84 -1.47 14.71
CA LEU A 157 3.22 -1.06 14.96
C LEU A 157 3.31 0.43 15.26
N ALA A 158 2.67 1.27 14.46
CA ALA A 158 2.63 2.71 14.70
C ALA A 158 1.98 3.04 16.05
N ALA A 159 0.86 2.40 16.37
CA ALA A 159 0.18 2.60 17.65
C ALA A 159 1.05 2.17 18.83
N SER A 160 1.73 1.03 18.74
CA SER A 160 2.59 0.52 19.84
C SER A 160 3.79 1.43 20.07
N THR A 161 4.40 1.96 19.00
CA THR A 161 5.62 2.76 19.10
C THR A 161 5.33 4.18 19.55
N PHE A 162 4.36 4.86 18.91
CA PHE A 162 4.12 6.29 19.18
C PHE A 162 3.21 6.54 20.36
N PHE A 163 2.21 5.69 20.61
CA PHE A 163 1.28 5.88 21.69
C PHE A 163 1.87 5.53 23.05
N GLN A 164 2.66 4.46 23.15
CA GLN A 164 3.31 4.07 24.40
C GLN A 164 4.37 5.08 24.84
N GLU A 165 5.12 5.67 23.93
CA GLU A 165 6.14 6.68 24.26
C GLU A 165 5.55 8.08 24.43
N LYS A 166 4.23 8.27 24.33
CA LYS A 166 3.55 9.58 24.41
C LYS A 166 4.17 10.64 23.50
N ILE A 167 4.74 10.23 22.39
CA ILE A 167 5.26 11.15 21.39
C ILE A 167 4.06 11.78 20.70
N ALA A 168 3.77 13.04 21.02
CA ALA A 168 2.75 13.80 20.31
C ALA A 168 3.25 14.08 18.89
N VAL A 169 2.54 13.55 17.90
CA VAL A 169 2.77 13.80 16.48
C VAL A 169 1.96 15.01 16.05
#